data_d2bf7ea813b5d4d335ea694b5e0a3ed6
#
_entry.id   d2bf7ea813b5d4d335ea694b5e0a3ed6
#
_cell.length_a   1.000
_cell.length_b   1.000
_cell.length_c   1.000
_cell.angle_alpha   90.00
_cell.angle_beta   90.00
_cell.angle_gamma   90.00
#
_symmetry.space_group_name_H-M   'P 1'
#
loop_
_entity.id
_entity.type
_entity.pdbx_description
1 polymer ?
#
loop_
_entity_poly.entity_id
_entity_poly.type
_entity_poly.pdbx_seq_one_letter_code
_entity_poly.pdbx_strand_id
1 'polypeptide(L)' 'AVIVSRDEALLDRIARHTGRRVVGLAVEWADETVVLRGQAPSFHVKQLATHAAREVLPGVPVRNAIQVTQTRH' A
#
# COMPACT_ATOMS: atom_id res chain seq x y z
N ALA A 1 7.54 -8.59 -24.63
CA ALA A 1 6.40 -8.86 -23.73
C ALA A 1 6.53 -8.03 -22.46
N VAL A 2 5.48 -7.37 -22.10
CA VAL A 2 5.47 -6.61 -20.86
C VAL A 2 5.05 -7.55 -19.74
N ILE A 3 5.97 -7.75 -18.80
CA ILE A 3 5.67 -8.55 -17.63
C ILE A 3 5.31 -7.58 -16.52
N VAL A 4 4.03 -7.57 -16.16
CA VAL A 4 3.58 -6.77 -15.02
C VAL A 4 3.79 -7.60 -13.78
N SER A 5 4.69 -7.16 -12.91
CA SER A 5 4.94 -7.85 -11.66
C SER A 5 3.76 -7.68 -10.72
N ARG A 6 3.64 -8.59 -9.75
CA ARG A 6 2.62 -8.46 -8.72
C ARG A 6 2.77 -7.16 -7.95
N ASP A 7 4.02 -6.70 -7.79
CA ASP A 7 4.29 -5.47 -7.07
C ASP A 7 3.71 -4.27 -7.81
N GLU A 8 3.84 -4.24 -9.13
CA GLU A 8 3.28 -3.14 -9.92
C GLU A 8 1.76 -3.12 -9.85
N ALA A 9 1.13 -4.28 -9.97
CA ALA A 9 -0.32 -4.36 -9.86
C ALA A 9 -0.79 -3.93 -8.48
N LEU A 10 -0.07 -4.35 -7.46
CA LEU A 10 -0.38 -3.99 -6.08
C LEU A 10 -0.22 -2.49 -5.84
N LEU A 11 0.88 -1.91 -6.31
CA LEU A 11 1.12 -0.47 -6.17
C LEU A 11 0.04 0.33 -6.88
N ASP A 12 -0.34 -0.08 -8.08
CA ASP A 12 -1.36 0.62 -8.84
C ASP A 12 -2.72 0.57 -8.12
N ARG A 13 -3.08 -0.59 -7.62
CA ARG A 13 -4.35 -0.75 -6.91
C ARG A 13 -4.38 0.08 -5.64
N ILE A 14 -3.29 0.07 -4.88
CA ILE A 14 -3.20 0.86 -3.66
C ILE A 14 -3.29 2.35 -4.00
N ALA A 15 -2.57 2.78 -5.03
CA ALA A 15 -2.59 4.18 -5.43
C ALA A 15 -4.00 4.63 -5.80
N ARG A 16 -4.74 3.83 -6.55
CA ARG A 16 -6.12 4.16 -6.94
C ARG A 16 -7.04 4.16 -5.73
N HIS A 17 -6.90 3.17 -4.87
CA HIS A 17 -7.79 3.03 -3.70
C HIS A 17 -7.61 4.17 -2.71
N THR A 18 -6.40 4.69 -2.59
CA THR A 18 -6.07 5.77 -1.67
C THR A 18 -6.19 7.15 -2.32
N GLY A 19 -6.61 7.23 -3.58
CA GLY A 19 -6.69 8.51 -4.28
C GLY A 19 -5.32 9.12 -4.51
N ARG A 20 -4.28 8.30 -4.59
CA ARG A 20 -2.88 8.72 -4.79
C ARG A 20 -2.38 9.63 -3.66
N ARG A 21 -2.91 9.43 -2.46
CA ARG A 21 -2.54 10.26 -1.31
C ARG A 21 -1.37 9.72 -0.51
N VAL A 22 -0.92 8.51 -0.81
CA VAL A 22 0.24 7.94 -0.13
C VAL A 22 1.50 8.37 -0.86
N VAL A 23 2.36 9.08 -0.18
CA VAL A 23 3.61 9.58 -0.73
C VAL A 23 4.70 8.55 -0.51
N GLY A 24 5.49 8.30 -1.56
CA GLY A 24 6.59 7.35 -1.46
C GLY A 24 6.15 5.91 -1.29
N LEU A 25 4.98 5.57 -1.83
CA LEU A 25 4.45 4.22 -1.69
C LEU A 25 5.41 3.19 -2.25
N ALA A 26 5.73 2.20 -1.42
CA ALA A 26 6.61 1.11 -1.81
C ALA A 26 6.07 -0.20 -1.23
N VAL A 27 6.37 -1.28 -1.93
CA VAL A 27 5.99 -2.62 -1.50
C VAL A 27 7.26 -3.44 -1.35
N GLU A 28 7.40 -4.08 -0.20
CA GLU A 28 8.49 -4.99 0.07
C GLU A 28 7.93 -6.35 0.47
N TRP A 29 8.73 -7.38 0.30
CA TRP A 29 8.38 -8.72 0.74
C TRP A 29 9.34 -9.15 1.83
N ALA A 30 8.78 -9.59 2.95
CA ALA A 30 9.53 -10.16 4.05
C ALA A 30 8.97 -11.56 4.27
N ASP A 31 9.72 -12.57 3.85
CA ASP A 31 9.24 -13.94 3.79
C ASP A 31 8.00 -14.00 2.91
N GLU A 32 6.87 -14.44 3.43
CA GLU A 32 5.64 -14.51 2.65
C GLU A 32 4.68 -13.36 2.98
N THR A 33 5.17 -12.35 3.68
CA THR A 33 4.38 -11.20 4.09
C THR A 33 4.70 -10.01 3.19
N VAL A 34 3.66 -9.36 2.70
CA VAL A 34 3.85 -8.10 1.96
C VAL A 34 3.88 -6.94 2.95
N VAL A 35 4.87 -6.08 2.81
CA VAL A 35 5.06 -4.91 3.67
C VAL A 35 4.83 -3.65 2.85
N LEU A 36 3.91 -2.82 3.30
CA LEU A 36 3.60 -1.55 2.65
C LEU A 36 4.33 -0.43 3.36
N ARG A 37 4.99 0.43 2.59
CA ARG A 37 5.72 1.58 3.13
C ARG A 37 5.32 2.85 2.40
N GLY A 38 5.42 3.95 3.09
CA GLY A 38 5.11 5.26 2.55
C GLY A 38 4.63 6.19 3.64
N GLN A 39 4.03 7.30 3.22
CA GLN A 39 3.47 8.29 4.14
C GLN A 39 2.07 8.62 3.71
N ALA A 40 1.13 8.58 4.64
CA ALA A 40 -0.27 8.88 4.40
C ALA A 40 -0.70 10.11 5.20
N PRO A 41 -1.61 10.93 4.66
CA PRO A 41 -2.05 12.14 5.37
C PRO A 41 -2.99 11.84 6.55
N SER A 42 -3.56 10.64 6.60
CA SER A 42 -4.47 10.28 7.68
C SER A 42 -4.44 8.78 7.90
N PHE A 43 -4.93 8.38 9.05
CA PHE A 43 -5.07 6.97 9.38
C PHE A 43 -6.04 6.26 8.44
N HIS A 44 -7.08 6.96 8.02
CA HIS A 44 -8.06 6.43 7.08
C HIS A 44 -7.39 6.01 5.75
N VAL A 45 -6.53 6.87 5.21
CA VAL A 45 -5.81 6.58 3.98
C VAL A 45 -4.90 5.37 4.17
N LYS A 46 -4.24 5.29 5.33
CA LYS A 46 -3.40 4.13 5.65
C LYS A 46 -4.21 2.83 5.64
N GLN A 47 -5.41 2.85 6.18
CA GLN A 47 -6.28 1.66 6.18
C GLN A 47 -6.75 1.30 4.78
N LEU A 48 -7.02 2.28 3.94
CA LEU A 48 -7.41 2.03 2.55
C LEU A 48 -6.32 1.26 1.80
N ALA A 49 -5.06 1.55 2.11
CA ALA A 49 -3.95 0.82 1.50
C ALA A 49 -3.98 -0.65 1.88
N THR A 50 -4.27 -0.97 3.13
CA THR A 50 -4.40 -2.37 3.57
C THR A 50 -5.54 -3.07 2.85
N HIS A 51 -6.68 -2.41 2.73
CA HIS A 51 -7.83 -3.00 2.03
C HIS A 51 -7.48 -3.30 0.56
N ALA A 52 -6.83 -2.37 -0.10
CA ALA A 52 -6.43 -2.56 -1.49
C ALA A 52 -5.48 -3.75 -1.64
N ALA A 53 -4.51 -3.85 -0.73
CA ALA A 53 -3.55 -4.95 -0.77
C ALA A 53 -4.24 -6.30 -0.59
N ARG A 54 -5.21 -6.37 0.30
CA ARG A 54 -5.95 -7.60 0.53
C ARG A 54 -6.81 -8.01 -0.66
N GLU A 55 -7.31 -7.04 -1.39
CA GLU A 55 -8.09 -7.33 -2.61
C GLU A 55 -7.21 -7.94 -3.70
N VAL A 56 -5.99 -7.44 -3.84
CA VAL A 56 -5.07 -7.93 -4.86
C VAL A 56 -4.47 -9.27 -4.47
N LEU A 57 -4.16 -9.45 -3.20
CA LEU A 57 -3.47 -10.63 -2.68
C LEU A 57 -4.27 -11.26 -1.54
N PRO A 58 -5.42 -11.86 -1.83
CA PRO A 58 -6.20 -12.51 -0.77
C PRO A 58 -5.41 -13.69 -0.20
N GLY A 59 -5.43 -13.81 1.11
CA GLY A 59 -4.72 -14.89 1.79
C GLY A 59 -3.25 -14.61 2.07
N VAL A 60 -2.72 -13.50 1.59
CA VAL A 60 -1.34 -13.10 1.88
C VAL A 60 -1.35 -12.15 3.09
N PRO A 61 -0.52 -12.42 4.10
CA PRO A 61 -0.42 -11.49 5.23
C PRO A 61 0.07 -10.12 4.76
N VAL A 62 -0.56 -9.08 5.25
CA VAL A 62 -0.19 -7.70 4.92
C VAL A 62 0.25 -6.99 6.18
N ARG A 63 1.47 -6.47 6.14
CA ARG A 63 1.99 -5.61 7.20
C ARG A 63 1.99 -4.18 6.70
N ASN A 64 1.22 -3.33 7.34
CA ASN A 64 1.12 -1.95 6.93
C ASN A 64 2.08 -1.10 7.76
N ALA A 65 3.22 -0.76 7.15
CA ALA A 65 4.24 0.08 7.79
C ALA A 65 4.19 1.52 7.27
N ILE A 66 3.09 1.90 6.64
CA ILE A 66 2.88 3.28 6.19
C ILE A 66 2.77 4.19 7.41
N GLN A 67 3.50 5.29 7.38
CA GLN A 67 3.47 6.26 8.46
C GLN A 67 2.39 7.30 8.18
N VAL A 68 1.66 7.65 9.23
CA VAL A 68 0.66 8.70 9.14
C VAL A 68 1.33 10.01 9.51
N THR A 69 1.33 10.95 8.58
CA THR A 69 1.89 12.27 8.81
C THR A 69 0.74 13.28 8.80
N GLN A 70 0.37 13.73 9.98
CA GLN A 70 -0.68 14.73 10.09
C GLN A 70 -0.07 16.12 10.12
N THR A 71 -0.60 16.97 9.24
CA THR A 71 -0.23 18.36 9.25
C THR A 71 -1.14 19.08 10.22
N ARG A 72 -0.55 19.74 11.16
CA ARG A 72 -1.32 20.55 12.11
C ARG A 72 -1.31 22.00 11.69
N HIS A 73 -2.46 22.59 11.83
CA HIS A 73 -2.62 24.03 11.58
C HIS A 73 -2.91 24.75 12.85
#